data_1eb3c5fddf103b0061292ec893491b23
#
_entry.id   1eb3c5fddf103b0061292ec893491b23
#
_cell.length_a   1.000
_cell.length_b   1.000
_cell.length_c   1.000
_cell.angle_alpha   90.00
_cell.angle_beta   90.00
_cell.angle_gamma   90.00
#
_symmetry.space_group_name_H-M   'P 1'
#
loop_
_entity.id
_entity.type
_entity.pdbx_description
1 polymer ?
#
loop_
_entity_poly.entity_id
_entity_poly.type
_entity_poly.pdbx_seq_one_letter_code
_entity_poly.pdbx_strand_id
1 'polypeptide(L)' 'MSLGKKLQQIRKEEKLSQLEFAKIIGVTKTTVFNWEHDIHYPDKMSKLMIVEALEELMKDKNKFKALKRKLEV' A
#
# COMPACT_ATOMS: atom_id res chain seq x y z
N MET A 1 6.88 -12.12 -5.72
CA MET A 1 7.00 -10.68 -5.47
C MET A 1 6.54 -10.39 -4.06
N SER A 2 7.31 -9.62 -3.30
CA SER A 2 6.96 -9.30 -1.92
C SER A 2 5.82 -8.28 -1.86
N LEU A 3 5.15 -8.20 -0.72
CA LEU A 3 4.13 -7.19 -0.49
C LEU A 3 4.73 -5.78 -0.62
N GLY A 4 5.94 -5.59 -0.09
CA GLY A 4 6.61 -4.29 -0.16
C GLY A 4 6.82 -3.82 -1.58
N LYS A 5 7.31 -4.71 -2.45
CA LYS A 5 7.49 -4.39 -3.87
C LYS A 5 6.17 -4.12 -4.55
N LYS A 6 5.12 -4.86 -4.18
CA LYS A 6 3.79 -4.64 -4.75
C LYS A 6 3.24 -3.27 -4.37
N LEU A 7 3.40 -2.87 -3.11
CA LEU A 7 2.98 -1.54 -2.66
C LEU A 7 3.75 -0.45 -3.39
N GLN A 8 5.07 -0.63 -3.54
CA GLN A 8 5.89 0.33 -4.27
C GLN A 8 5.43 0.46 -5.72
N GLN A 9 5.16 -0.66 -6.37
CA GLN A 9 4.69 -0.66 -7.75
C GLN A 9 3.38 0.12 -7.90
N ILE A 10 2.43 -0.15 -7.03
CA ILE A 10 1.13 0.53 -7.06
C ILE A 10 1.30 2.02 -6.83
N ARG A 11 2.11 2.39 -5.84
CA ARG A 11 2.38 3.79 -5.54
C ARG A 11 2.94 4.52 -6.77
N LYS A 12 3.91 3.91 -7.44
CA LYS A 12 4.53 4.50 -8.62
C LYS A 12 3.57 4.58 -9.79
N GLU A 13 2.74 3.57 -9.97
CA GLU A 13 1.72 3.58 -11.03
C GLU A 13 0.71 4.70 -10.81
N GLU A 14 0.41 5.02 -9.54
CA GLU A 14 -0.48 6.12 -9.19
C GLU A 14 0.26 7.46 -9.12
N LYS A 15 1.56 7.47 -9.46
CA LYS A 15 2.40 8.67 -9.52
C LYS A 15 2.49 9.40 -8.18
N LEU A 16 2.56 8.65 -7.09
CA LEU A 16 2.65 9.20 -5.74
C LEU A 16 4.06 9.06 -5.20
N SER A 17 4.49 10.08 -4.43
CA SER A 17 5.71 9.96 -3.62
C SER A 17 5.41 9.11 -2.38
N GLN A 18 6.47 8.67 -1.69
CA GLN A 18 6.28 7.95 -0.43
C GLN A 18 5.53 8.81 0.60
N LEU A 19 5.84 10.10 0.65
CA LEU A 19 5.16 11.01 1.57
C LEU A 19 3.68 11.15 1.24
N GLU A 20 3.36 11.32 -0.05
CA GLU A 20 1.97 11.43 -0.49
C GLU A 20 1.19 10.17 -0.17
N PHE A 21 1.78 9.01 -0.44
CA PHE A 21 1.16 7.72 -0.16
C PHE A 21 0.93 7.56 1.35
N ALA A 22 1.94 7.93 2.15
CA ALA A 22 1.83 7.87 3.60
C ALA A 22 0.68 8.72 4.11
N LYS A 23 0.51 9.93 3.58
CA LYS A 23 -0.58 10.82 3.98
C LYS A 23 -1.94 10.24 3.63
N ILE A 24 -2.05 9.62 2.46
CA ILE A 24 -3.31 9.01 2.04
C ILE A 24 -3.69 7.84 2.95
N ILE A 25 -2.72 7.02 3.32
CA ILE A 25 -2.96 5.86 4.20
C ILE A 25 -3.15 6.31 5.66
N GLY A 26 -2.48 7.38 6.08
CA GLY A 26 -2.53 7.85 7.45
C GLY A 26 -1.37 7.37 8.32
N VAL A 27 -0.20 7.17 7.69
CA VAL A 27 1.02 6.76 8.40
C VAL A 27 2.16 7.71 8.05
N THR A 28 3.35 7.45 8.58
CA THR A 28 4.52 8.27 8.28
C THR A 28 5.22 7.80 7.02
N LYS A 29 6.01 8.69 6.41
CA LYS A 29 6.84 8.34 5.27
C LYS A 29 7.80 7.19 5.61
N THR A 30 8.38 7.22 6.81
CA THR A 30 9.29 6.18 7.27
C THR A 30 8.59 4.82 7.31
N THR A 31 7.34 4.79 7.73
CA THR A 31 6.55 3.56 7.74
C THR A 31 6.38 3.00 6.33
N VAL A 32 6.05 3.85 5.37
CA VAL A 32 5.92 3.42 3.96
C VAL A 32 7.25 2.89 3.45
N PHE A 33 8.34 3.60 3.72
CA PHE A 33 9.66 3.17 3.32
C PHE A 33 9.97 1.77 3.87
N ASN A 34 9.70 1.56 5.16
CA ASN A 34 9.97 0.28 5.80
C ASN A 34 9.14 -0.86 5.18
N TRP A 35 7.89 -0.60 4.86
CA TRP A 35 7.04 -1.59 4.19
C TRP A 35 7.59 -1.92 2.80
N GLU A 36 7.97 -0.90 2.02
CA GLU A 36 8.43 -1.09 0.65
C GLU A 36 9.75 -1.83 0.57
N HIS A 37 10.57 -1.72 1.61
CA HIS A 37 11.86 -2.40 1.67
C HIS A 37 11.84 -3.67 2.50
N ASP A 38 10.65 -4.14 2.87
CA ASP A 38 10.46 -5.37 3.65
C ASP A 38 11.20 -5.35 5.00
N ILE A 39 11.43 -4.14 5.55
CA ILE A 39 12.03 -3.98 6.88
C ILE A 39 10.98 -4.26 7.95
N HIS A 40 9.76 -3.79 7.72
CA HIS A 40 8.61 -4.09 8.55
C HIS A 40 7.44 -4.50 7.67
N TYR A 41 6.56 -5.32 8.21
CA TYR A 41 5.36 -5.78 7.52
C TYR A 41 4.16 -5.08 8.15
N PRO A 42 3.17 -4.63 7.36
CA PRO A 42 2.01 -3.96 7.94
C PRO A 42 1.23 -4.90 8.85
N ASP A 43 0.84 -4.41 10.03
CA ASP A 43 0.00 -5.17 10.93
C ASP A 43 -1.44 -5.17 10.42
N LYS A 44 -2.35 -5.84 11.15
CA LYS A 44 -3.73 -6.00 10.72
C LYS A 44 -4.42 -4.65 10.50
N MET A 45 -4.25 -3.72 11.43
CA MET A 45 -4.86 -2.39 11.31
C MET A 45 -4.29 -1.63 10.11
N SER A 46 -2.97 -1.68 9.94
CA SER A 46 -2.31 -1.02 8.80
C SER A 46 -2.78 -1.60 7.47
N LYS A 47 -2.99 -2.92 7.41
CA LYS A 47 -3.51 -3.56 6.20
C LYS A 47 -4.90 -3.04 5.86
N LEU A 48 -5.77 -2.87 6.86
CA LEU A 48 -7.10 -2.31 6.64
C LEU A 48 -7.02 -0.88 6.12
N MET A 49 -6.12 -0.08 6.68
CA MET A 49 -5.92 1.30 6.25
C MET A 49 -5.42 1.35 4.80
N ILE A 50 -4.51 0.46 4.44
CA ILE A 50 -4.01 0.36 3.07
C ILE A 50 -5.15 -0.01 2.12
N VAL A 51 -5.96 -1.00 2.48
CA VAL A 51 -7.08 -1.45 1.64
C VAL A 51 -8.08 -0.31 1.42
N GLU A 52 -8.45 0.40 2.47
CA GLU A 52 -9.38 1.52 2.35
C GLU A 52 -8.84 2.62 1.44
N ALA A 53 -7.58 2.98 1.63
CA ALA A 53 -6.94 4.01 0.82
C ALA A 53 -6.89 3.62 -0.65
N LEU A 54 -6.49 2.39 -0.94
CA LEU A 54 -6.33 1.93 -2.31
C LEU A 54 -7.66 1.65 -3.00
N GLU A 55 -8.70 1.31 -2.25
CA GLU A 55 -10.03 1.13 -2.83
C GLU A 55 -10.52 2.41 -3.51
N GLU A 56 -10.28 3.56 -2.87
CA GLU A 56 -10.66 4.85 -3.45
C GLU A 56 -9.70 5.29 -4.55
N LEU A 57 -8.41 4.98 -4.38
CA LEU A 57 -7.36 5.46 -5.27
C LEU A 57 -7.28 4.69 -6.59
N MET A 58 -7.42 3.37 -6.52
CA MET A 58 -7.23 2.52 -7.70
C MET A 58 -8.46 2.45 -8.57
N LYS A 59 -8.28 2.80 -9.84
CA LYS A 59 -9.37 2.72 -10.82
C LYS A 59 -9.55 1.29 -11.35
N ASP A 60 -8.47 0.53 -11.42
CA ASP A 60 -8.52 -0.86 -11.87
C ASP A 60 -8.89 -1.76 -10.71
N LYS A 61 -10.16 -2.16 -10.66
CA LYS A 61 -10.66 -2.99 -9.56
C LYS A 61 -10.10 -4.41 -9.58
N ASN A 62 -9.65 -4.89 -10.71
CA ASN A 62 -9.01 -6.21 -10.77
C ASN A 62 -7.66 -6.19 -10.07
N LYS A 63 -6.87 -5.14 -10.30
CA LYS A 63 -5.60 -4.96 -9.59
C LYS A 63 -5.83 -4.78 -8.10
N PHE A 64 -6.86 -4.03 -7.73
CA PHE A 64 -7.21 -3.84 -6.33
C PHE A 64 -7.56 -5.17 -5.66
N LYS A 65 -8.37 -5.99 -6.30
CA LYS A 65 -8.75 -7.30 -5.75
C LYS A 65 -7.54 -8.20 -5.57
N ALA A 66 -6.60 -8.18 -6.51
CA ALA A 66 -5.39 -8.98 -6.40
C ALA A 66 -4.54 -8.55 -5.20
N LEU A 67 -4.43 -7.24 -4.98
CA LEU A 67 -3.69 -6.71 -3.84
C LEU A 67 -4.39 -7.05 -2.53
N LYS A 68 -5.71 -6.89 -2.47
CA LYS A 68 -6.49 -7.20 -1.27
C LYS A 68 -6.29 -8.65 -0.86
N ARG A 69 -6.24 -9.55 -1.83
CA ARG A 69 -6.00 -10.97 -1.59
C ARG A 69 -4.63 -11.19 -0.95
N LYS A 70 -3.60 -10.46 -1.42
CA LYS A 70 -2.24 -10.54 -0.85
C LYS A 70 -2.19 -10.03 0.58
N LEU A 71 -3.00 -9.04 0.91
CA LEU A 71 -3.07 -8.49 2.26
C LEU A 71 -3.90 -9.38 3.18
N GLU A 72 -4.67 -10.28 2.64
CA GLU A 72 -5.51 -11.24 3.40
C GLU A 72 -6.47 -10.55 4.37
N VAL A 73 -7.19 -9.58 3.85
CA VAL A 73 -8.17 -8.83 4.65
C VAL A 73 -9.55 -9.07 4.11
#